data_5321a3fd4c463bb74e8c98bab97b642d
#
_entry.id   5321a3fd4c463bb74e8c98bab97b642d
#
_cell.length_a   1.000
_cell.length_b   1.000
_cell.length_c   1.000
_cell.angle_alpha   90.00
_cell.angle_beta   90.00
_cell.angle_gamma   90.00
#
_symmetry.space_group_name_H-M   'P 1'
#
loop_
_entity.id
_entity.type
_entity.pdbx_description
1 polymer ?
#
loop_
_entity_poly.entity_id
_entity_poly.type
_entity_poly.pdbx_seq_one_letter_code
_entity_poly.pdbx_strand_id
1 'polypeptide(L)'
;MTRSRRRRTLGSTRNLKQSTKSRTLAQLLDATDRGALIELVRRLIALSPEAERTCFEYLREHTADAPNAKAQAAAGAAHALWSEIDPDLAGLDDFGGGDYATQDDVAERLHELEQVLRTHSIDRDDRRALLDDVLPYIQSGNAGMDDALYDVAYATCSDEKDLRNLAERFESIAQDWTIDHARRIYRQLGDRENYLRLRRHRMQYGADFHDLATFHWEQGERRQAMDTAREGLNKAEGRMDELRAFLAERAKTAGDRHGYLDLQLAQAVEHLTLASYKAFRKVCNAQEWSAYEPRVLEALTSAWEEERLTRSICTVESTSAR
;
A
#
# COMPACT_ATOMS: atom_id res chain seq x y z
N MET A 1 -41.90 -55.01 19.95
CA MET A 1 -42.62 -53.82 20.46
C MET A 1 -41.77 -52.60 20.10
N THR A 2 -42.08 -51.95 18.99
CA THR A 2 -41.36 -50.85 18.37
C THR A 2 -42.17 -49.57 18.49
N ARG A 3 -41.70 -48.60 19.24
CA ARG A 3 -42.32 -47.27 19.35
C ARG A 3 -41.65 -46.30 18.37
N SER A 4 -42.34 -45.97 17.29
CA SER A 4 -42.06 -44.90 16.35
C SER A 4 -42.32 -43.55 17.00
N ARG A 5 -41.28 -42.68 17.05
CA ARG A 5 -41.39 -41.27 17.42
C ARG A 5 -41.53 -40.41 16.16
N ARG A 6 -42.73 -39.89 15.96
CA ARG A 6 -43.02 -38.84 14.95
C ARG A 6 -42.31 -37.53 15.37
N ARG A 7 -41.36 -37.08 14.55
CA ARG A 7 -40.85 -35.69 14.57
C ARG A 7 -41.89 -34.79 13.88
N ARG A 8 -42.44 -33.83 14.63
CA ARG A 8 -43.24 -32.74 14.09
C ARG A 8 -42.28 -31.72 13.45
N THR A 9 -42.44 -31.47 12.17
CA THR A 9 -41.82 -30.39 11.41
C THR A 9 -42.53 -29.07 11.76
N LEU A 10 -41.87 -28.22 12.57
CA LEU A 10 -42.21 -26.80 12.76
C LEU A 10 -41.33 -26.01 11.82
N GLY A 11 -41.80 -25.67 10.65
CA GLY A 11 -41.01 -24.92 9.70
C GLY A 11 -41.72 -24.51 8.42
N SER A 12 -42.88 -23.86 8.51
CA SER A 12 -43.52 -23.39 7.26
C SER A 12 -44.38 -22.12 7.37
N THR A 13 -44.36 -21.41 8.49
CA THR A 13 -45.25 -20.23 8.61
C THR A 13 -44.53 -18.88 8.54
N ARG A 14 -43.18 -18.84 8.62
CA ARG A 14 -42.43 -17.58 8.54
C ARG A 14 -42.18 -17.10 7.11
N ASN A 15 -41.89 -18.02 6.18
CA ASN A 15 -41.62 -17.69 4.77
C ASN A 15 -42.84 -17.21 3.97
N LEU A 16 -44.05 -17.63 4.35
CA LEU A 16 -45.30 -17.23 3.67
C LEU A 16 -45.69 -15.77 3.97
N LYS A 17 -45.38 -15.25 5.17
CA LYS A 17 -45.69 -13.86 5.54
C LYS A 17 -44.72 -12.85 4.91
N GLN A 18 -43.45 -13.19 4.70
CA GLN A 18 -42.47 -12.34 3.98
C GLN A 18 -42.76 -12.29 2.47
N SER A 19 -43.11 -13.43 1.86
CA SER A 19 -43.45 -13.52 0.44
C SER A 19 -44.69 -12.69 0.08
N THR A 20 -45.72 -12.65 0.97
CA THR A 20 -46.94 -11.89 0.72
C THR A 20 -46.72 -10.37 0.88
N LYS A 21 -45.90 -9.93 1.83
CA LYS A 21 -45.56 -8.50 1.98
C LYS A 21 -44.75 -7.97 0.80
N SER A 22 -43.80 -8.74 0.29
CA SER A 22 -42.97 -8.39 -0.86
C SER A 22 -43.81 -8.24 -2.15
N ARG A 23 -44.80 -9.19 -2.36
CA ARG A 23 -45.73 -9.11 -3.51
C ARG A 23 -46.63 -7.87 -3.44
N THR A 24 -47.09 -7.50 -2.27
CA THR A 24 -47.98 -6.34 -2.07
C THR A 24 -47.25 -5.02 -2.35
N LEU A 25 -45.94 -4.89 -1.96
CA LEU A 25 -45.14 -3.71 -2.28
C LEU A 25 -44.91 -3.60 -3.79
N ALA A 26 -44.53 -4.67 -4.46
CA ALA A 26 -44.34 -4.69 -5.91
C ALA A 26 -45.60 -4.23 -6.67
N GLN A 27 -46.75 -4.74 -6.28
CA GLN A 27 -48.03 -4.33 -6.90
C GLN A 27 -48.35 -2.83 -6.69
N LEU A 28 -48.00 -2.29 -5.53
CA LEU A 28 -48.21 -0.86 -5.26
C LEU A 28 -47.23 -0.01 -6.10
N LEU A 29 -45.96 -0.42 -6.23
CA LEU A 29 -44.99 0.29 -7.07
C LEU A 29 -45.41 0.30 -8.53
N ASP A 30 -45.92 -0.83 -9.07
CA ASP A 30 -46.40 -0.92 -10.45
C ASP A 30 -47.61 -0.04 -10.72
N ALA A 31 -48.45 0.22 -9.69
CA ALA A 31 -49.66 1.04 -9.79
C ALA A 31 -49.41 2.51 -9.52
N THR A 32 -48.18 2.90 -9.08
CA THR A 32 -47.85 4.24 -8.64
C THR A 32 -47.37 5.09 -9.85
N ASP A 33 -47.82 6.34 -9.90
CA ASP A 33 -47.38 7.25 -10.95
C ASP A 33 -45.90 7.63 -10.82
N ARG A 34 -45.30 8.04 -11.96
CA ARG A 34 -43.89 8.36 -12.04
C ARG A 34 -43.44 9.46 -11.05
N GLY A 35 -44.29 10.46 -10.83
CA GLY A 35 -43.96 11.57 -9.93
C GLY A 35 -43.86 11.11 -8.47
N ALA A 36 -44.82 10.28 -8.04
CA ALA A 36 -44.80 9.69 -6.70
C ALA A 36 -43.62 8.72 -6.50
N LEU A 37 -43.24 7.96 -7.54
CA LEU A 37 -42.02 7.10 -7.49
C LEU A 37 -40.75 7.95 -7.36
N ILE A 38 -40.60 9.03 -8.10
CA ILE A 38 -39.46 9.95 -7.97
C ILE A 38 -39.39 10.55 -6.56
N GLU A 39 -40.52 10.96 -6.01
CA GLU A 39 -40.55 11.48 -4.65
C GLU A 39 -40.24 10.41 -3.59
N LEU A 40 -40.66 9.17 -3.79
CA LEU A 40 -40.29 8.04 -2.94
C LEU A 40 -38.76 7.82 -2.97
N VAL A 41 -38.16 7.81 -4.17
CA VAL A 41 -36.72 7.66 -4.32
C VAL A 41 -35.97 8.79 -3.63
N ARG A 42 -36.40 10.06 -3.81
CA ARG A 42 -35.80 11.22 -3.12
C ARG A 42 -35.85 11.10 -1.60
N ARG A 43 -36.89 10.54 -1.06
CA ARG A 43 -37.01 10.30 0.38
C ARG A 43 -36.10 9.16 0.84
N LEU A 44 -35.93 8.12 0.02
CA LEU A 44 -35.04 7.01 0.35
C LEU A 44 -33.59 7.44 0.37
N ILE A 45 -33.13 8.18 -0.64
CA ILE A 45 -31.75 8.68 -0.70
C ILE A 45 -31.44 9.68 0.43
N ALA A 46 -32.44 10.44 0.90
CA ALA A 46 -32.26 11.33 2.05
C ALA A 46 -32.12 10.60 3.40
N LEU A 47 -32.32 9.28 3.43
CA LEU A 47 -32.26 8.47 4.65
C LEU A 47 -30.88 7.82 4.87
N SER A 48 -30.19 7.49 3.79
CA SER A 48 -28.85 6.88 3.90
C SER A 48 -28.04 7.05 2.61
N PRO A 49 -26.73 7.26 2.70
CA PRO A 49 -25.80 7.26 1.56
C PRO A 49 -25.82 5.94 0.79
N GLU A 50 -26.00 4.80 1.45
CA GLU A 50 -26.11 3.48 0.80
C GLU A 50 -27.31 3.40 -0.15
N ALA A 51 -28.48 3.97 0.24
CA ALA A 51 -29.64 4.06 -0.64
C ALA A 51 -29.35 4.95 -1.85
N GLU A 52 -28.63 6.05 -1.65
CA GLU A 52 -28.20 6.96 -2.71
C GLU A 52 -27.24 6.26 -3.68
N ARG A 53 -26.22 5.58 -3.18
CA ARG A 53 -25.28 4.76 -3.97
C ARG A 53 -26.00 3.72 -4.81
N THR A 54 -26.89 2.95 -4.19
CA THR A 54 -27.70 1.93 -4.90
C THR A 54 -28.51 2.54 -6.06
N CYS A 55 -29.08 3.74 -5.87
CA CYS A 55 -29.76 4.44 -6.94
C CYS A 55 -28.83 4.84 -8.09
N PHE A 56 -27.65 5.37 -7.80
CA PHE A 56 -26.67 5.72 -8.82
C PHE A 56 -26.16 4.52 -9.60
N GLU A 57 -25.87 3.40 -8.93
CA GLU A 57 -25.47 2.14 -9.56
C GLU A 57 -26.56 1.62 -10.50
N TYR A 58 -27.80 1.59 -10.03
CA TYR A 58 -28.93 1.18 -10.86
C TYR A 58 -29.10 2.08 -12.09
N LEU A 59 -29.03 3.42 -11.91
CA LEU A 59 -29.12 4.37 -13.01
C LEU A 59 -27.97 4.22 -14.02
N ARG A 60 -26.75 3.97 -13.55
CA ARG A 60 -25.58 3.71 -14.40
C ARG A 60 -25.82 2.53 -15.35
N GLU A 61 -26.42 1.44 -14.83
CA GLU A 61 -26.71 0.23 -15.62
C GLU A 61 -27.87 0.42 -16.59
N HIS A 62 -28.86 1.21 -16.22
CA HIS A 62 -30.12 1.34 -16.95
C HIS A 62 -30.27 2.66 -17.76
N THR A 63 -29.31 3.58 -17.62
CA THR A 63 -29.32 4.80 -18.45
C THR A 63 -28.75 4.45 -19.84
N ALA A 64 -29.61 4.50 -20.84
CA ALA A 64 -29.24 4.21 -22.22
C ALA A 64 -28.26 5.25 -22.76
N ASP A 65 -27.21 4.76 -23.43
CA ASP A 65 -26.32 5.39 -24.42
C ASP A 65 -25.92 6.89 -24.32
N ALA A 66 -26.09 7.54 -23.16
CA ALA A 66 -25.57 8.86 -22.91
C ALA A 66 -24.29 8.77 -22.04
N PRO A 67 -23.08 8.82 -22.65
CA PRO A 67 -21.81 8.69 -21.90
C PRO A 67 -21.71 9.63 -20.70
N ASN A 68 -22.24 10.84 -20.84
CA ASN A 68 -22.26 11.83 -19.78
C ASN A 68 -23.15 11.43 -18.60
N ALA A 69 -24.32 10.81 -18.81
CA ALA A 69 -25.19 10.36 -17.74
C ALA A 69 -24.58 9.17 -16.97
N LYS A 70 -23.86 8.28 -17.66
CA LYS A 70 -23.11 7.19 -17.01
C LYS A 70 -21.95 7.71 -16.17
N ALA A 71 -21.22 8.71 -16.66
CA ALA A 71 -20.14 9.36 -15.91
C ALA A 71 -20.68 10.07 -14.67
N GLN A 72 -21.78 10.82 -14.79
CA GLN A 72 -22.43 11.45 -13.64
C GLN A 72 -22.94 10.45 -12.60
N ALA A 73 -23.54 9.33 -13.06
CA ALA A 73 -23.98 8.28 -12.15
C ALA A 73 -22.81 7.60 -11.43
N ALA A 74 -21.67 7.40 -12.13
CA ALA A 74 -20.47 6.85 -11.52
C ALA A 74 -19.85 7.83 -10.50
N ALA A 75 -19.82 9.12 -10.80
CA ALA A 75 -19.37 10.14 -9.86
C ALA A 75 -20.27 10.19 -8.62
N GLY A 76 -21.59 10.19 -8.82
CA GLY A 76 -22.56 10.15 -7.72
C GLY A 76 -22.39 8.93 -6.83
N ALA A 77 -22.18 7.73 -7.42
CA ALA A 77 -21.90 6.51 -6.67
C ALA A 77 -20.61 6.62 -5.85
N ALA A 78 -19.55 7.20 -6.43
CA ALA A 78 -18.27 7.39 -5.72
C ALA A 78 -18.41 8.36 -4.53
N HIS A 79 -19.11 9.48 -4.71
CA HIS A 79 -19.36 10.41 -3.60
C HIS A 79 -20.29 9.84 -2.53
N ALA A 80 -21.32 9.07 -2.90
CA ALA A 80 -22.18 8.39 -1.94
C ALA A 80 -21.40 7.35 -1.13
N LEU A 81 -20.54 6.56 -1.78
CA LEU A 81 -19.66 5.60 -1.11
C LEU A 81 -18.67 6.31 -0.16
N TRP A 82 -18.08 7.44 -0.57
CA TRP A 82 -17.26 8.26 0.33
C TRP A 82 -18.06 8.73 1.55
N SER A 83 -19.31 9.16 1.37
CA SER A 83 -20.18 9.57 2.48
C SER A 83 -20.54 8.44 3.45
N GLU A 84 -20.45 7.17 3.01
CA GLU A 84 -20.55 5.99 3.88
C GLU A 84 -19.25 5.74 4.67
N ILE A 85 -18.09 6.02 4.06
CA ILE A 85 -16.75 5.79 4.62
C ILE A 85 -16.38 6.87 5.65
N ASP A 86 -16.62 8.13 5.32
CA ASP A 86 -16.11 9.30 6.04
C ASP A 86 -16.42 9.31 7.55
N PRO A 87 -17.65 8.97 8.04
CA PRO A 87 -17.93 8.95 9.47
C PRO A 87 -17.14 7.89 10.24
N ASP A 88 -16.95 6.70 9.67
CA ASP A 88 -16.20 5.62 10.32
C ASP A 88 -14.70 5.94 10.29
N LEU A 89 -14.21 6.51 9.20
CA LEU A 89 -12.83 6.95 9.04
C LEU A 89 -12.49 8.08 10.02
N ALA A 90 -13.38 9.07 10.19
CA ALA A 90 -13.25 10.12 11.20
C ALA A 90 -13.22 9.55 12.61
N GLY A 91 -14.06 8.54 12.90
CA GLY A 91 -14.05 7.84 14.18
C GLY A 91 -12.72 7.11 14.43
N LEU A 92 -12.14 6.45 13.42
CA LEU A 92 -10.82 5.81 13.52
C LEU A 92 -9.72 6.84 13.81
N ASP A 93 -9.78 8.00 13.17
CA ASP A 93 -8.82 9.10 13.34
C ASP A 93 -8.89 9.70 14.74
N ASP A 94 -10.09 10.05 15.21
CA ASP A 94 -10.33 10.67 16.52
C ASP A 94 -9.87 9.79 17.70
N PHE A 95 -10.03 8.47 17.59
CA PHE A 95 -9.68 7.50 18.64
C PHE A 95 -8.29 6.86 18.46
N GLY A 96 -7.57 7.19 17.40
CA GLY A 96 -6.25 6.61 17.10
C GLY A 96 -6.31 5.12 16.79
N GLY A 97 -7.42 4.65 16.23
CA GLY A 97 -7.71 3.27 15.86
C GLY A 97 -9.11 2.84 16.27
N GLY A 98 -9.50 1.64 15.86
CA GLY A 98 -10.81 1.03 16.14
C GLY A 98 -10.70 -0.47 16.35
N ASP A 99 -11.84 -1.15 16.48
CA ASP A 99 -11.85 -2.61 16.41
C ASP A 99 -11.55 -3.09 14.99
N TYR A 100 -11.03 -4.31 14.89
CA TYR A 100 -10.62 -4.91 13.61
C TYR A 100 -11.76 -4.99 12.60
N ALA A 101 -13.02 -5.21 13.05
CA ALA A 101 -14.15 -5.32 12.15
C ALA A 101 -14.47 -3.99 11.46
N THR A 102 -14.40 -2.88 12.18
CA THR A 102 -14.56 -1.54 11.61
C THR A 102 -13.41 -1.20 10.66
N GLN A 103 -12.16 -1.54 11.01
CA GLN A 103 -11.01 -1.30 10.15
C GLN A 103 -11.11 -2.11 8.84
N ASP A 104 -11.47 -3.40 8.92
CA ASP A 104 -11.64 -4.26 7.75
C ASP A 104 -12.76 -3.74 6.83
N ASP A 105 -13.88 -3.31 7.39
CA ASP A 105 -15.04 -2.79 6.64
C ASP A 105 -14.72 -1.45 5.95
N VAL A 106 -14.01 -0.55 6.62
CA VAL A 106 -13.51 0.71 6.02
C VAL A 106 -12.52 0.42 4.90
N ALA A 107 -11.59 -0.50 5.10
CA ALA A 107 -10.60 -0.88 4.10
C ALA A 107 -11.26 -1.50 2.85
N GLU A 108 -12.29 -2.35 3.03
CA GLU A 108 -13.05 -2.94 1.93
C GLU A 108 -13.79 -1.86 1.12
N ARG A 109 -14.44 -0.92 1.79
CA ARG A 109 -15.14 0.21 1.12
C ARG A 109 -14.18 1.17 0.42
N LEU A 110 -13.00 1.45 0.98
CA LEU A 110 -11.95 2.23 0.32
C LEU A 110 -11.46 1.52 -0.95
N HIS A 111 -11.28 0.21 -0.88
CA HIS A 111 -10.93 -0.57 -2.07
C HIS A 111 -12.05 -0.55 -3.13
N GLU A 112 -13.32 -0.62 -2.73
CA GLU A 112 -14.45 -0.47 -3.65
C GLU A 112 -14.43 0.93 -4.33
N LEU A 113 -14.17 1.99 -3.58
CA LEU A 113 -14.03 3.35 -4.11
C LEU A 113 -12.88 3.45 -5.12
N GLU A 114 -11.72 2.87 -4.80
CA GLU A 114 -10.60 2.76 -5.73
C GLU A 114 -11.01 2.09 -7.04
N GLN A 115 -11.72 0.95 -6.97
CA GLN A 115 -12.19 0.23 -8.15
C GLN A 115 -13.19 1.04 -8.99
N VAL A 116 -14.11 1.76 -8.36
CA VAL A 116 -15.04 2.67 -9.05
C VAL A 116 -14.26 3.75 -9.80
N LEU A 117 -13.27 4.38 -9.15
CA LEU A 117 -12.43 5.42 -9.74
C LEU A 117 -11.57 4.90 -10.90
N ARG A 118 -11.07 3.66 -10.83
CA ARG A 118 -10.24 3.04 -11.89
C ARG A 118 -11.04 2.57 -13.09
N THR A 119 -12.26 2.08 -12.88
CA THR A 119 -13.03 1.38 -13.93
C THR A 119 -14.03 2.27 -14.64
N HIS A 120 -14.40 3.41 -14.05
CA HIS A 120 -15.43 4.27 -14.59
C HIS A 120 -14.89 5.63 -15.01
N SER A 121 -15.52 6.17 -16.05
CA SER A 121 -15.27 7.56 -16.48
C SER A 121 -15.96 8.48 -15.49
N ILE A 122 -15.20 9.24 -14.71
CA ILE A 122 -15.64 10.24 -13.75
C ILE A 122 -14.94 11.54 -14.11
N ASP A 123 -15.68 12.65 -14.05
CA ASP A 123 -15.13 13.96 -14.40
C ASP A 123 -13.98 14.37 -13.46
N ARG A 124 -13.08 15.19 -14.01
CA ARG A 124 -11.87 15.63 -13.27
C ARG A 124 -12.23 16.43 -12.00
N ASP A 125 -13.29 17.21 -12.03
CA ASP A 125 -13.69 18.01 -10.89
C ASP A 125 -14.23 17.14 -9.75
N ASP A 126 -15.03 16.10 -10.06
CA ASP A 126 -15.48 15.10 -9.07
C ASP A 126 -14.30 14.33 -8.48
N ARG A 127 -13.33 13.92 -9.31
CA ARG A 127 -12.10 13.24 -8.83
C ARG A 127 -11.27 14.12 -7.90
N ARG A 128 -11.19 15.43 -8.20
CA ARG A 128 -10.48 16.39 -7.35
C ARG A 128 -11.21 16.63 -6.04
N ALA A 129 -12.54 16.71 -6.05
CA ALA A 129 -13.33 16.83 -4.83
C ALA A 129 -13.08 15.64 -3.90
N LEU A 130 -13.13 14.42 -4.43
CA LEU A 130 -12.79 13.21 -3.66
C LEU A 130 -11.35 13.22 -3.13
N LEU A 131 -10.38 13.69 -3.93
CA LEU A 131 -9.00 13.84 -3.46
C LEU A 131 -8.91 14.86 -2.33
N ASP A 132 -9.64 15.98 -2.42
CA ASP A 132 -9.67 17.01 -1.38
C ASP A 132 -10.24 16.47 -0.06
N ASP A 133 -11.20 15.54 -0.13
CA ASP A 133 -11.78 14.87 1.04
C ASP A 133 -10.84 13.80 1.64
N VAL A 134 -10.05 13.10 0.82
CA VAL A 134 -9.11 12.04 1.24
C VAL A 134 -7.83 12.59 1.90
N LEU A 135 -7.28 13.69 1.36
CA LEU A 135 -5.98 14.21 1.78
C LEU A 135 -5.87 14.58 3.27
N PRO A 136 -6.89 15.11 3.95
CA PRO A 136 -6.83 15.36 5.39
C PRO A 136 -6.55 14.10 6.20
N TYR A 137 -7.12 12.96 5.83
CA TYR A 137 -6.88 11.68 6.50
C TYR A 137 -5.47 11.14 6.24
N ILE A 138 -4.92 11.33 5.04
CA ILE A 138 -3.51 11.04 4.77
C ILE A 138 -2.60 11.91 5.64
N GLN A 139 -2.94 13.18 5.81
CA GLN A 139 -2.18 14.12 6.64
C GLN A 139 -2.26 13.79 8.13
N SER A 140 -3.37 13.29 8.65
CA SER A 140 -3.48 12.89 10.04
C SER A 140 -2.71 11.60 10.37
N GLY A 141 -2.39 10.78 9.36
CA GLY A 141 -1.75 9.46 9.53
C GLY A 141 -2.74 8.44 10.07
N ASN A 142 -3.90 8.37 9.48
CA ASN A 142 -5.09 7.66 9.91
C ASN A 142 -4.85 6.17 10.23
N ALA A 143 -4.67 5.85 11.47
CA ALA A 143 -4.84 4.57 12.17
C ALA A 143 -4.66 3.26 11.34
N GLY A 144 -3.70 3.21 10.41
CA GLY A 144 -3.40 2.02 9.60
C GLY A 144 -4.19 1.92 8.29
N MET A 145 -4.95 2.95 7.93
CA MET A 145 -5.63 3.04 6.63
C MET A 145 -4.75 3.70 5.56
N ASP A 146 -3.49 3.99 5.86
CA ASP A 146 -2.57 4.75 4.99
C ASP A 146 -2.50 4.17 3.58
N ASP A 147 -2.22 2.88 3.42
CA ASP A 147 -2.06 2.25 2.11
C ASP A 147 -3.35 2.37 1.27
N ALA A 148 -4.53 2.12 1.87
CA ALA A 148 -5.81 2.20 1.19
C ALA A 148 -6.17 3.64 0.77
N LEU A 149 -5.86 4.63 1.61
CA LEU A 149 -6.07 6.05 1.30
C LEU A 149 -5.13 6.52 0.18
N TYR A 150 -3.88 6.07 0.15
CA TYR A 150 -2.98 6.35 -0.97
C TYR A 150 -3.47 5.73 -2.28
N ASP A 151 -3.99 4.49 -2.25
CA ASP A 151 -4.53 3.83 -3.44
C ASP A 151 -5.73 4.60 -4.01
N VAL A 152 -6.63 5.10 -3.16
CA VAL A 152 -7.73 6.00 -3.56
C VAL A 152 -7.18 7.30 -4.14
N ALA A 153 -6.22 7.96 -3.47
CA ALA A 153 -5.62 9.19 -3.96
C ALA A 153 -4.98 9.02 -5.36
N TYR A 154 -4.25 7.93 -5.60
CA TYR A 154 -3.72 7.59 -6.92
C TYR A 154 -4.84 7.31 -7.94
N ALA A 155 -5.92 6.65 -7.54
CA ALA A 155 -7.03 6.34 -8.42
C ALA A 155 -7.83 7.58 -8.85
N THR A 156 -7.74 8.70 -8.12
CA THR A 156 -8.31 9.98 -8.57
C THR A 156 -7.58 10.58 -9.78
N CYS A 157 -6.34 10.18 -10.04
CA CYS A 157 -5.53 10.70 -11.13
C CYS A 157 -5.89 10.04 -12.46
N SER A 158 -6.22 10.84 -13.46
CA SER A 158 -6.59 10.37 -14.80
C SER A 158 -5.42 10.48 -15.81
N ASP A 159 -4.49 11.38 -15.57
CA ASP A 159 -3.37 11.66 -16.47
C ASP A 159 -2.12 12.14 -15.69
N GLU A 160 -1.03 12.39 -16.42
CA GLU A 160 0.23 12.88 -15.85
C GLU A 160 0.10 14.23 -15.13
N LYS A 161 -0.84 15.07 -15.56
CA LYS A 161 -1.08 16.37 -14.93
C LYS A 161 -1.73 16.21 -13.57
N ASP A 162 -2.67 15.26 -13.44
CA ASP A 162 -3.27 14.95 -12.15
C ASP A 162 -2.25 14.32 -11.20
N LEU A 163 -1.41 13.39 -11.70
CA LEU A 163 -0.31 12.82 -10.93
C LEU A 163 0.67 13.90 -10.44
N ARG A 164 1.03 14.86 -11.29
CA ARG A 164 1.90 15.97 -10.89
C ARG A 164 1.27 16.81 -9.79
N ASN A 165 -0.01 17.15 -9.93
CA ASN A 165 -0.75 17.87 -8.90
C ASN A 165 -0.80 17.07 -7.58
N LEU A 166 -1.03 15.76 -7.64
CA LEU A 166 -0.98 14.90 -6.46
C LEU A 166 0.39 14.93 -5.78
N ALA A 167 1.50 14.87 -6.55
CA ALA A 167 2.84 15.00 -6.00
C ALA A 167 3.08 16.33 -5.30
N GLU A 168 2.64 17.45 -5.90
CA GLU A 168 2.71 18.78 -5.30
C GLU A 168 1.92 18.87 -3.99
N ARG A 169 0.76 18.22 -3.92
CA ARG A 169 -0.06 18.16 -2.70
C ARG A 169 0.61 17.32 -1.62
N PHE A 170 1.17 16.17 -1.98
CA PHE A 170 1.93 15.35 -1.05
C PHE A 170 3.17 16.09 -0.51
N GLU A 171 3.86 16.86 -1.33
CA GLU A 171 4.95 17.72 -0.86
C GLU A 171 4.45 18.79 0.14
N SER A 172 3.25 19.36 -0.08
CA SER A 172 2.69 20.38 0.80
C SER A 172 2.34 19.85 2.19
N ILE A 173 1.99 18.57 2.30
CA ILE A 173 1.77 17.88 3.59
C ILE A 173 3.10 17.74 4.36
N ALA A 174 4.21 17.59 3.64
CA ALA A 174 5.58 17.62 4.18
C ALA A 174 5.90 16.54 5.24
N GLN A 175 5.20 15.41 5.22
CA GLN A 175 5.54 14.23 6.02
C GLN A 175 6.44 13.27 5.24
N ASP A 176 7.19 12.45 5.95
CA ASP A 176 8.17 11.53 5.35
C ASP A 176 7.57 10.62 4.27
N TRP A 177 6.41 10.01 4.57
CA TRP A 177 5.71 9.11 3.64
C TRP A 177 5.11 9.87 2.45
N THR A 178 4.51 11.03 2.65
CA THR A 178 3.95 11.82 1.55
C THR A 178 5.06 12.32 0.62
N ILE A 179 6.22 12.72 1.16
CA ILE A 179 7.42 13.05 0.38
C ILE A 179 7.92 11.85 -0.42
N ASP A 180 7.88 10.65 0.15
CA ASP A 180 8.27 9.42 -0.55
C ASP A 180 7.31 9.11 -1.71
N HIS A 181 6.01 9.31 -1.53
CA HIS A 181 5.04 9.19 -2.61
C HIS A 181 5.23 10.25 -3.70
N ALA A 182 5.43 11.51 -3.34
CA ALA A 182 5.74 12.59 -4.28
C ALA A 182 6.97 12.27 -5.13
N ARG A 183 8.05 11.79 -4.49
CA ARG A 183 9.28 11.38 -5.17
C ARG A 183 9.06 10.24 -6.16
N ARG A 184 8.27 9.21 -5.78
CA ARG A 184 7.90 8.09 -6.69
C ARG A 184 7.14 8.59 -7.90
N ILE A 185 6.20 9.51 -7.72
CA ILE A 185 5.45 10.12 -8.80
C ILE A 185 6.36 10.90 -9.74
N TYR A 186 7.25 11.76 -9.22
CA TYR A 186 8.19 12.50 -10.07
C TYR A 186 9.12 11.58 -10.86
N ARG A 187 9.57 10.48 -10.25
CA ARG A 187 10.35 9.45 -10.96
C ARG A 187 9.54 8.81 -12.10
N GLN A 188 8.28 8.46 -11.85
CA GLN A 188 7.37 7.89 -12.85
C GLN A 188 7.10 8.86 -14.00
N LEU A 189 6.95 10.15 -13.72
CA LEU A 189 6.74 11.21 -14.70
C LEU A 189 8.02 11.62 -15.46
N GLY A 190 9.18 11.05 -15.11
CA GLY A 190 10.45 11.48 -15.65
C GLY A 190 10.88 12.89 -15.24
N ASP A 191 10.27 13.45 -14.21
CA ASP A 191 10.62 14.75 -13.63
C ASP A 191 11.88 14.63 -12.80
N ARG A 192 13.01 14.64 -13.50
CA ARG A 192 14.34 14.46 -12.93
C ARG A 192 14.66 15.50 -11.86
N GLU A 193 14.30 16.74 -12.10
CA GLU A 193 14.66 17.85 -11.20
C GLU A 193 14.00 17.68 -9.84
N ASN A 194 12.69 17.51 -9.81
CA ASN A 194 11.94 17.32 -8.58
C ASN A 194 12.29 16.01 -7.87
N TYR A 195 12.47 14.91 -8.64
CA TYR A 195 12.94 13.65 -8.05
C TYR A 195 14.28 13.82 -7.34
N LEU A 196 15.29 14.41 -8.00
CA LEU A 196 16.62 14.60 -7.40
C LEU A 196 16.60 15.58 -6.23
N ARG A 197 15.80 16.63 -6.29
CA ARG A 197 15.61 17.59 -5.19
C ARG A 197 15.12 16.87 -3.93
N LEU A 198 14.03 16.11 -4.05
CA LEU A 198 13.46 15.38 -2.91
C LEU A 198 14.39 14.28 -2.41
N ARG A 199 15.00 13.49 -3.31
CA ARG A 199 15.89 12.40 -2.91
C ARG A 199 17.14 12.91 -2.17
N ARG A 200 17.77 13.98 -2.65
CA ARG A 200 18.97 14.52 -2.02
C ARG A 200 18.74 15.22 -0.67
N HIS A 201 17.52 15.67 -0.46
CA HIS A 201 17.17 16.29 0.82
C HIS A 201 17.20 15.27 1.98
N ARG A 202 16.97 14.00 1.69
CA ARG A 202 16.93 12.93 2.69
C ARG A 202 17.65 11.68 2.17
N MET A 203 18.87 11.49 2.63
CA MET A 203 19.74 10.37 2.29
C MET A 203 20.34 9.81 3.58
N GLN A 204 19.64 8.92 4.26
CA GLN A 204 20.06 8.35 5.53
C GLN A 204 20.30 6.84 5.43
N TYR A 205 19.40 6.11 4.79
CA TYR A 205 19.41 4.67 4.77
C TYR A 205 19.99 4.09 3.50
N GLY A 206 20.47 2.82 3.56
CA GLY A 206 20.97 2.11 2.39
C GLY A 206 19.99 2.10 1.21
N ALA A 207 18.69 1.98 1.48
CA ALA A 207 17.65 2.05 0.46
C ALA A 207 17.59 3.40 -0.28
N ASP A 208 17.92 4.52 0.39
CA ASP A 208 17.93 5.84 -0.23
C ASP A 208 19.04 5.95 -1.28
N PHE A 209 20.23 5.49 -0.92
CA PHE A 209 21.39 5.45 -1.83
C PHE A 209 21.18 4.45 -2.96
N HIS A 210 20.54 3.30 -2.68
CA HIS A 210 20.20 2.33 -3.70
C HIS A 210 19.22 2.88 -4.73
N ASP A 211 18.16 3.57 -4.29
CA ASP A 211 17.20 4.22 -5.16
C ASP A 211 17.87 5.27 -6.07
N LEU A 212 18.71 6.14 -5.51
CA LEU A 212 19.44 7.16 -6.27
C LEU A 212 20.47 6.53 -7.23
N ALA A 213 21.21 5.51 -6.80
CA ALA A 213 22.16 4.81 -7.65
C ALA A 213 21.46 4.11 -8.83
N THR A 214 20.31 3.49 -8.56
CA THR A 214 19.49 2.86 -9.60
C THR A 214 18.95 3.88 -10.59
N PHE A 215 18.47 5.02 -10.11
CA PHE A 215 18.04 6.13 -10.96
C PHE A 215 19.17 6.61 -11.88
N HIS A 216 20.34 6.90 -11.34
CA HIS A 216 21.50 7.30 -12.16
C HIS A 216 21.88 6.22 -13.18
N TRP A 217 21.78 4.95 -12.78
CA TRP A 217 22.07 3.83 -13.68
C TRP A 217 21.07 3.75 -14.86
N GLU A 218 19.79 3.93 -14.61
CA GLU A 218 18.73 3.97 -15.63
C GLU A 218 18.91 5.14 -16.60
N GLN A 219 19.39 6.28 -16.10
CA GLN A 219 19.73 7.46 -16.92
C GLN A 219 21.04 7.33 -17.70
N GLY A 220 21.74 6.19 -17.62
CA GLY A 220 23.03 5.98 -18.28
C GLY A 220 24.23 6.64 -17.58
N GLU A 221 24.04 7.27 -16.44
CA GLU A 221 25.04 7.97 -15.64
C GLU A 221 25.86 7.01 -14.77
N ARG A 222 26.56 6.07 -15.47
CA ARG A 222 27.20 4.90 -14.85
C ARG A 222 28.15 5.27 -13.71
N ARG A 223 28.96 6.35 -13.88
CA ARG A 223 29.91 6.79 -12.88
C ARG A 223 29.18 7.27 -11.61
N GLN A 224 28.19 8.15 -11.77
CA GLN A 224 27.42 8.68 -10.66
C GLN A 224 26.69 7.57 -9.89
N ALA A 225 26.10 6.59 -10.61
CA ALA A 225 25.47 5.42 -10.02
C ALA A 225 26.44 4.63 -9.10
N MET A 226 27.65 4.36 -9.61
CA MET A 226 28.67 3.62 -8.85
C MET A 226 29.19 4.41 -7.66
N ASP A 227 29.41 5.72 -7.83
CA ASP A 227 29.90 6.60 -6.77
C ASP A 227 28.84 6.74 -5.67
N THR A 228 27.55 6.93 -6.03
CA THR A 228 26.43 6.96 -5.07
C THR A 228 26.31 5.65 -4.29
N ALA A 229 26.39 4.51 -4.96
CA ALA A 229 26.28 3.22 -4.29
C ALA A 229 27.44 2.96 -3.31
N ARG A 230 28.68 3.35 -3.68
CA ARG A 230 29.85 3.25 -2.78
C ARG A 230 29.73 4.21 -1.60
N GLU A 231 29.24 5.43 -1.85
CA GLU A 231 29.00 6.40 -0.79
C GLU A 231 27.99 5.86 0.22
N GLY A 232 26.90 5.22 -0.25
CA GLY A 232 25.92 4.59 0.60
C GLY A 232 26.50 3.49 1.48
N LEU A 233 27.37 2.60 0.94
CA LEU A 233 28.03 1.58 1.75
C LEU A 233 28.91 2.15 2.88
N ASN A 234 29.41 3.38 2.72
CA ASN A 234 30.28 4.01 3.70
C ASN A 234 29.57 4.91 4.70
N LYS A 235 28.39 5.46 4.34
CA LYS A 235 27.74 6.52 5.13
C LYS A 235 26.33 6.18 5.59
N ALA A 236 25.64 5.28 4.89
CA ALA A 236 24.25 4.99 5.18
C ALA A 236 24.08 4.12 6.42
N GLU A 237 22.92 4.23 7.02
CA GLU A 237 22.47 3.42 8.14
C GLU A 237 21.60 2.26 7.66
N GLY A 238 21.40 1.27 8.55
CA GLY A 238 20.49 0.16 8.34
C GLY A 238 21.01 -0.88 7.33
N ARG A 239 20.13 -1.45 6.54
CA ARG A 239 20.43 -2.58 5.63
C ARG A 239 21.15 -2.12 4.37
N MET A 240 22.21 -2.84 4.02
CA MET A 240 23.07 -2.56 2.84
C MET A 240 22.94 -3.62 1.73
N ASP A 241 22.02 -4.56 1.87
CA ASP A 241 21.87 -5.72 0.98
C ASP A 241 21.70 -5.30 -0.48
N GLU A 242 20.80 -4.36 -0.73
CA GLU A 242 20.49 -3.89 -2.08
C GLU A 242 21.66 -3.15 -2.72
N LEU A 243 22.39 -2.34 -1.94
CA LEU A 243 23.58 -1.63 -2.42
C LEU A 243 24.70 -2.60 -2.77
N ARG A 244 24.95 -3.61 -1.91
CA ARG A 244 25.94 -4.66 -2.20
C ARG A 244 25.57 -5.48 -3.42
N ALA A 245 24.30 -5.88 -3.53
CA ALA A 245 23.79 -6.59 -4.70
C ALA A 245 23.92 -5.76 -5.98
N PHE A 246 23.57 -4.46 -5.90
CA PHE A 246 23.73 -3.53 -7.02
C PHE A 246 25.18 -3.46 -7.49
N LEU A 247 26.14 -3.26 -6.60
CA LEU A 247 27.57 -3.17 -6.93
C LEU A 247 28.14 -4.52 -7.39
N ALA A 248 27.75 -5.63 -6.76
CA ALA A 248 28.20 -6.96 -7.10
C ALA A 248 27.79 -7.36 -8.53
N GLU A 249 26.57 -7.07 -8.95
CA GLU A 249 26.12 -7.35 -10.31
C GLU A 249 26.92 -6.54 -11.35
N ARG A 250 27.29 -5.30 -11.03
CA ARG A 250 28.10 -4.45 -11.91
C ARG A 250 29.55 -4.91 -11.97
N ALA A 251 30.14 -5.31 -10.82
CA ALA A 251 31.47 -5.90 -10.76
C ALA A 251 31.53 -7.20 -11.61
N LYS A 252 30.52 -8.05 -11.45
CA LYS A 252 30.39 -9.29 -12.25
C LYS A 252 30.31 -9.00 -13.74
N THR A 253 29.48 -8.04 -14.15
CA THR A 253 29.32 -7.65 -15.55
C THR A 253 30.59 -7.02 -16.14
N ALA A 254 31.34 -6.28 -15.32
CA ALA A 254 32.62 -5.68 -15.71
C ALA A 254 33.79 -6.68 -15.71
N GLY A 255 33.59 -7.92 -15.27
CA GLY A 255 34.65 -8.90 -15.12
C GLY A 255 35.55 -8.70 -13.90
N ASP A 256 35.19 -7.78 -12.99
CA ASP A 256 35.88 -7.59 -11.71
C ASP A 256 35.49 -8.69 -10.72
N ARG A 257 36.15 -9.84 -10.88
CA ARG A 257 35.88 -11.02 -10.08
C ARG A 257 36.21 -10.81 -8.60
N HIS A 258 37.26 -10.05 -8.30
CA HIS A 258 37.69 -9.80 -6.94
C HIS A 258 36.69 -8.89 -6.23
N GLY A 259 36.32 -7.75 -6.82
CA GLY A 259 35.31 -6.85 -6.29
C GLY A 259 33.95 -7.54 -6.10
N TYR A 260 33.57 -8.42 -7.03
CA TYR A 260 32.36 -9.23 -6.88
C TYR A 260 32.42 -10.13 -5.63
N LEU A 261 33.52 -10.87 -5.43
CA LEU A 261 33.68 -11.79 -4.29
C LEU A 261 33.76 -11.03 -2.95
N ASP A 262 34.42 -9.89 -2.90
CA ASP A 262 34.47 -9.05 -1.69
C ASP A 262 33.07 -8.57 -1.26
N LEU A 263 32.25 -8.14 -2.21
CA LEU A 263 30.87 -7.73 -1.94
C LEU A 263 29.99 -8.92 -1.51
N GLN A 264 30.17 -10.08 -2.13
CA GLN A 264 29.45 -11.31 -1.73
C GLN A 264 29.88 -11.79 -0.34
N LEU A 265 31.17 -11.68 0.01
CA LEU A 265 31.64 -11.94 1.36
C LEU A 265 31.02 -10.99 2.37
N ALA A 266 31.08 -9.68 2.11
CA ALA A 266 30.48 -8.67 2.99
C ALA A 266 29.00 -8.95 3.25
N GLN A 267 28.25 -9.34 2.21
CA GLN A 267 26.86 -9.77 2.32
C GLN A 267 26.69 -11.02 3.19
N ALA A 268 27.56 -12.00 3.03
CA ALA A 268 27.47 -13.27 3.75
C ALA A 268 27.80 -13.13 5.24
N VAL A 269 28.73 -12.23 5.60
CA VAL A 269 29.20 -12.07 6.99
C VAL A 269 28.33 -11.10 7.80
N GLU A 270 27.57 -10.23 7.19
CA GLU A 270 26.64 -9.31 7.90
C GLU A 270 25.59 -10.06 8.72
N HIS A 271 25.05 -11.14 8.14
CA HIS A 271 24.12 -12.05 8.82
C HIS A 271 24.60 -13.48 8.60
N LEU A 272 25.68 -13.83 9.32
CA LEU A 272 26.36 -15.09 9.11
C LEU A 272 25.56 -16.28 9.63
N THR A 273 25.01 -17.03 8.70
CA THR A 273 24.26 -18.26 8.91
C THR A 273 24.90 -19.40 8.12
N LEU A 274 24.53 -20.64 8.43
CA LEU A 274 24.96 -21.78 7.62
C LEU A 274 24.51 -21.66 6.15
N ALA A 275 23.37 -20.99 5.92
CA ALA A 275 22.85 -20.75 4.57
C ALA A 275 23.71 -19.73 3.82
N SER A 276 24.04 -18.58 4.44
CA SER A 276 24.90 -17.56 3.82
C SER A 276 26.32 -18.05 3.58
N TYR A 277 26.88 -18.81 4.53
CA TYR A 277 28.18 -19.51 4.35
C TYR A 277 28.17 -20.43 3.13
N LYS A 278 27.17 -21.33 3.03
CA LYS A 278 27.05 -22.25 1.89
C LYS A 278 26.82 -21.51 0.57
N ALA A 279 26.05 -20.45 0.58
CA ALA A 279 25.80 -19.63 -0.59
C ALA A 279 27.09 -18.98 -1.10
N PHE A 280 27.87 -18.34 -0.22
CA PHE A 280 29.14 -17.73 -0.57
C PHE A 280 30.17 -18.79 -1.02
N ARG A 281 30.27 -19.93 -0.31
CA ARG A 281 31.15 -21.06 -0.71
C ARG A 281 30.83 -21.55 -2.12
N LYS A 282 29.56 -21.61 -2.51
CA LYS A 282 29.13 -22.05 -3.86
C LYS A 282 29.56 -21.08 -4.96
N VAL A 283 29.69 -19.80 -4.64
CA VAL A 283 30.08 -18.74 -5.58
C VAL A 283 31.58 -18.82 -5.88
N CYS A 284 32.41 -19.26 -4.90
CA CYS A 284 33.87 -19.37 -5.03
C CYS A 284 34.29 -20.66 -5.73
N ASN A 285 35.31 -20.60 -6.61
CA ASN A 285 36.06 -21.78 -7.01
C ASN A 285 37.01 -22.25 -5.88
N ALA A 286 37.71 -23.37 -6.06
CA ALA A 286 38.55 -23.95 -5.01
C ALA A 286 39.71 -23.03 -4.58
N GLN A 287 40.36 -22.35 -5.53
CA GLN A 287 41.46 -21.44 -5.27
C GLN A 287 40.96 -20.14 -4.56
N GLU A 288 39.87 -19.57 -5.04
CA GLU A 288 39.23 -18.42 -4.42
C GLU A 288 38.81 -18.76 -2.99
N TRP A 289 38.18 -19.91 -2.79
CA TRP A 289 37.76 -20.33 -1.46
C TRP A 289 38.91 -20.38 -0.45
N SER A 290 40.03 -20.95 -0.83
CA SER A 290 41.21 -21.01 0.05
C SER A 290 41.69 -19.62 0.49
N ALA A 291 41.50 -18.58 -0.33
CA ALA A 291 41.84 -17.20 0.00
C ALA A 291 40.81 -16.53 0.90
N TYR A 292 39.52 -16.86 0.74
CA TYR A 292 38.41 -16.21 1.45
C TYR A 292 38.00 -16.94 2.73
N GLU A 293 38.22 -18.26 2.85
CA GLU A 293 37.82 -19.05 4.02
C GLU A 293 38.36 -18.50 5.35
N PRO A 294 39.63 -18.05 5.47
CA PRO A 294 40.11 -17.45 6.71
C PRO A 294 39.31 -16.23 7.15
N ARG A 295 38.89 -15.38 6.22
CA ARG A 295 38.10 -14.18 6.49
C ARG A 295 36.69 -14.53 6.98
N VAL A 296 36.09 -15.60 6.44
CA VAL A 296 34.78 -16.09 6.90
C VAL A 296 34.90 -16.67 8.31
N LEU A 297 35.97 -17.42 8.61
CA LEU A 297 36.22 -17.99 9.93
C LEU A 297 36.49 -16.91 10.97
N GLU A 298 37.25 -15.87 10.61
CA GLU A 298 37.47 -14.70 11.47
C GLU A 298 36.15 -14.00 11.82
N ALA A 299 35.28 -13.75 10.84
CA ALA A 299 33.96 -13.17 11.08
C ALA A 299 33.08 -14.06 11.99
N LEU A 300 33.13 -15.39 11.82
CA LEU A 300 32.45 -16.34 12.70
C LEU A 300 32.96 -16.26 14.15
N THR A 301 34.27 -16.17 14.33
CA THR A 301 34.88 -16.09 15.65
C THR A 301 34.52 -14.80 16.35
N SER A 302 34.58 -13.67 15.66
CA SER A 302 34.20 -12.35 16.19
C SER A 302 32.74 -12.30 16.58
N ALA A 303 31.81 -12.79 15.74
CA ALA A 303 30.39 -12.83 16.05
C ALA A 303 30.08 -13.71 17.28
N TRP A 304 30.78 -14.84 17.41
CA TRP A 304 30.61 -15.75 18.55
C TRP A 304 31.14 -15.13 19.88
N GLU A 305 32.25 -14.40 19.84
CA GLU A 305 32.80 -13.70 20.99
C GLU A 305 31.86 -12.56 21.44
N GLU A 306 31.30 -11.81 20.51
CA GLU A 306 30.35 -10.73 20.77
C GLU A 306 29.05 -11.26 21.42
N GLU A 307 28.50 -12.36 20.91
CA GLU A 307 27.32 -13.02 21.49
C GLU A 307 27.61 -13.55 22.92
N ARG A 308 28.81 -14.11 23.14
CA ARG A 308 29.23 -14.57 24.46
C ARG A 308 29.37 -13.44 25.48
N LEU A 309 29.94 -12.30 25.06
CA LEU A 309 30.03 -11.10 25.90
C LEU A 309 28.66 -10.54 26.25
N THR A 310 27.79 -10.43 25.26
CA THR A 310 26.42 -9.93 25.47
C THR A 310 25.64 -10.79 26.47
N ARG A 311 25.71 -12.12 26.33
CA ARG A 311 25.09 -13.07 27.30
C ARG A 311 25.68 -12.92 28.70
N SER A 312 26.99 -12.69 28.82
CA SER A 312 27.64 -12.49 30.13
C SER A 312 27.18 -11.20 30.80
N ILE A 313 27.03 -10.11 30.07
CA ILE A 313 26.52 -8.82 30.59
C ILE A 313 25.08 -8.96 31.05
N CYS A 314 24.19 -9.55 30.27
CA CYS A 314 22.80 -9.79 30.65
C CYS A 314 22.67 -10.67 31.92
N THR A 315 23.60 -11.61 32.11
CA THR A 315 23.62 -12.47 33.30
C THR A 315 24.05 -11.70 34.55
N VAL A 316 25.00 -10.79 34.46
CA VAL A 316 25.45 -9.92 35.56
C VAL A 316 24.38 -8.94 35.97
N GLU A 317 23.69 -8.31 35.00
CA GLU A 317 22.59 -7.36 35.29
C GLU A 317 21.39 -8.06 35.97
N SER A 318 21.06 -9.28 35.56
CA SER A 318 19.98 -10.06 36.16
C SER A 318 20.28 -10.54 37.58
N THR A 319 21.58 -10.69 37.95
CA THR A 319 22.02 -11.04 39.29
C THR A 319 22.17 -9.82 40.21
N SER A 320 22.39 -8.63 39.68
CA SER A 320 22.49 -7.38 40.44
C SER A 320 21.13 -6.78 40.78
N ALA A 321 20.04 -7.24 40.17
CA ALA A 321 18.67 -6.78 40.38
C ALA A 321 17.87 -7.66 41.38
N ARG A 322 18.50 -8.61 42.06
CA ARG A 322 17.97 -9.40 43.17
C ARG A 322 18.68 -9.03 44.47
#